data_f415f4e35602e8c1a0acf5400f8930d3
#
_entry.id   f415f4e35602e8c1a0acf5400f8930d3
#
_cell.length_a   1.000
_cell.length_b   1.000
_cell.length_c   1.000
_cell.angle_alpha   90.00
_cell.angle_beta   90.00
_cell.angle_gamma   90.00
#
_symmetry.space_group_name_H-M   'P 1'
#
loop_
_entity.id
_entity.type
_entity.pdbx_description
1 polymer ?
#
loop_
_entity_poly.entity_id
_entity_poly.type
_entity_poly.pdbx_seq_one_letter_code
_entity_poly.pdbx_strand_id
1 'polypeptide(L)'
;MKSKFYTSATLSLVALLLTFAAVAVPSARAQEEGAPRIIDEVIAQVNTEVVTLSALRREQANAVQAIVQQSGGKMTVAQAEAEVAKRQAEMIATLVNEQLLVQKGKELGLTEEVEAEVNRRMLEVMKAEGFKTVQELETAMNAAGVSPAAVRQSLRIEIMKNFVLGSEVDRKIFWSLLDAEVKAYFEKHKDKFRKPETLTLSEIFLGTAGKDDAEVKARAQQIVQQLRVGGDFKAVAMVQSERENEKGQRVAPETGGKIGSFSPDQISHQGVAAAVKTLKAGQLSDPVKMETGYTILRMDERTPAGEAVYDERKVREAITVERLEKERRNYIDTLRREAYVDVAPSYRESVLPLLKT
;
A
#
# COMPACT_ATOMS: atom_id res chain seq x y z
N MET A 1 17.22 4.44 -8.53
CA MET A 1 15.83 4.81 -8.15
C MET A 1 15.27 3.65 -7.34
N LYS A 2 15.14 3.83 -6.02
CA LYS A 2 14.66 2.80 -5.10
C LYS A 2 13.14 2.68 -5.28
N SER A 3 12.64 1.45 -5.46
CA SER A 3 11.22 1.19 -5.71
C SER A 3 10.38 1.63 -4.49
N LYS A 4 9.48 2.58 -4.70
CA LYS A 4 8.55 3.11 -3.69
C LYS A 4 7.28 2.26 -3.52
N PHE A 5 7.27 0.99 -3.94
CA PHE A 5 6.04 0.20 -4.04
C PHE A 5 5.62 -0.58 -2.78
N TYR A 6 6.41 -0.56 -1.69
CA TYR A 6 6.11 -1.41 -0.53
C TYR A 6 5.83 -0.67 0.79
N THR A 7 5.76 0.67 0.79
CA THR A 7 5.70 1.44 2.05
C THR A 7 4.31 1.85 2.51
N SER A 8 3.25 1.71 1.70
CA SER A 8 1.95 2.29 2.07
C SER A 8 1.04 1.40 2.92
N ALA A 9 1.20 0.07 2.87
CA ALA A 9 0.28 -0.83 3.59
C ALA A 9 0.64 -1.03 5.08
N THR A 10 1.93 -1.00 5.42
CA THR A 10 2.36 -1.26 6.80
C THR A 10 2.34 -0.03 7.71
N LEU A 11 2.57 1.18 7.17
CA LEU A 11 2.43 2.42 7.95
C LEU A 11 0.97 2.66 8.37
N SER A 12 0.01 2.32 7.51
CA SER A 12 -1.42 2.48 7.83
C SER A 12 -1.89 1.61 8.98
N LEU A 13 -1.25 0.47 9.25
CA LEU A 13 -1.67 -0.44 10.31
C LEU A 13 -1.33 0.09 11.72
N VAL A 14 -0.20 0.78 11.87
CA VAL A 14 0.25 1.30 13.17
C VAL A 14 -0.36 2.67 13.47
N ALA A 15 -0.46 3.55 12.47
CA ALA A 15 -1.08 4.88 12.63
C ALA A 15 -2.57 4.79 13.03
N LEU A 16 -3.27 3.76 12.55
CA LEU A 16 -4.71 3.60 12.81
C LEU A 16 -5.01 3.02 14.20
N LEU A 17 -4.05 2.31 14.84
CA LEU A 17 -4.22 1.73 16.18
C LEU A 17 -4.15 2.75 17.32
N LEU A 18 -3.60 3.94 17.07
CA LEU A 18 -3.47 4.99 18.08
C LEU A 18 -4.71 5.90 18.22
N THR A 19 -5.69 5.81 17.31
CA THR A 19 -6.90 6.67 17.34
C THR A 19 -8.07 6.09 18.13
N PHE A 20 -7.96 4.88 18.72
CA PHE A 20 -9.06 4.28 19.47
C PHE A 20 -8.98 4.69 20.95
N ALA A 21 -9.60 5.82 21.28
CA ALA A 21 -9.80 6.29 22.64
C ALA A 21 -10.95 5.53 23.33
N ALA A 22 -10.59 4.88 24.42
CA ALA A 22 -11.36 4.62 25.64
C ALA A 22 -12.85 4.25 25.52
N VAL A 23 -13.12 2.95 25.52
CA VAL A 23 -14.32 2.42 26.21
C VAL A 23 -13.81 1.65 27.42
N ALA A 24 -14.02 2.24 28.60
CA ALA A 24 -13.67 1.64 29.86
C ALA A 24 -14.61 0.44 30.14
N VAL A 25 -14.06 -0.78 30.12
CA VAL A 25 -14.73 -1.97 30.64
C VAL A 25 -14.22 -2.21 32.05
N PRO A 26 -15.08 -2.35 33.08
CA PRO A 26 -14.62 -2.57 34.44
C PRO A 26 -14.00 -3.96 34.59
N SER A 27 -12.76 -4.01 35.03
CA SER A 27 -12.01 -5.23 35.30
C SER A 27 -12.54 -5.89 36.58
N ALA A 28 -13.25 -6.98 36.48
CA ALA A 28 -13.47 -7.90 37.59
C ALA A 28 -12.20 -8.76 37.75
N ARG A 29 -11.40 -8.48 38.78
CA ARG A 29 -10.35 -9.36 39.24
C ARG A 29 -10.97 -10.55 39.98
N ALA A 30 -10.89 -11.73 39.40
CA ALA A 30 -10.89 -12.97 40.16
C ALA A 30 -9.54 -13.63 39.94
N GLN A 31 -8.74 -13.65 41.00
CA GLN A 31 -7.50 -14.41 41.06
C GLN A 31 -7.90 -15.83 41.48
N GLU A 32 -7.98 -16.75 40.54
CA GLU A 32 -7.99 -18.18 40.84
C GLU A 32 -6.59 -18.74 40.65
N GLU A 33 -5.94 -19.05 41.76
CA GLU A 33 -4.78 -19.94 41.79
C GLU A 33 -5.22 -21.34 41.34
N GLY A 34 -4.68 -21.82 40.22
CA GLY A 34 -4.85 -23.21 39.77
C GLY A 34 -5.56 -23.43 38.43
N ALA A 35 -5.84 -22.40 37.65
CA ALA A 35 -6.31 -22.62 36.29
C ALA A 35 -5.22 -23.36 35.47
N PRO A 36 -5.54 -24.48 34.77
CA PRO A 36 -4.57 -25.16 33.93
C PRO A 36 -4.02 -24.15 32.92
N ARG A 37 -2.68 -24.01 32.83
CA ARG A 37 -2.04 -23.26 31.78
C ARG A 37 -2.59 -23.81 30.46
N ILE A 38 -3.37 -23.03 29.75
CA ILE A 38 -3.85 -23.40 28.43
C ILE A 38 -2.60 -23.53 27.57
N ILE A 39 -2.19 -24.78 27.33
CA ILE A 39 -1.19 -25.09 26.32
C ILE A 39 -1.87 -24.75 25.01
N ASP A 40 -1.26 -23.88 24.20
CA ASP A 40 -1.81 -23.45 22.92
C ASP A 40 -2.03 -24.68 22.03
N GLU A 41 -3.21 -24.80 21.42
CA GLU A 41 -3.58 -25.95 20.58
C GLU A 41 -2.75 -25.94 19.30
N VAL A 42 -2.10 -27.07 18.99
CA VAL A 42 -1.38 -27.26 17.73
C VAL A 42 -2.38 -27.60 16.62
N ILE A 43 -2.49 -26.76 15.61
CA ILE A 43 -3.37 -26.96 14.46
C ILE A 43 -2.65 -27.53 13.22
N ALA A 44 -1.33 -27.29 13.12
CA ALA A 44 -0.48 -27.95 12.15
C ALA A 44 0.98 -28.04 12.67
N GLN A 45 1.67 -29.11 12.28
CA GLN A 45 3.11 -29.25 12.42
C GLN A 45 3.76 -29.07 11.06
N VAL A 46 4.84 -28.29 11.01
CA VAL A 46 5.64 -28.01 9.81
C VAL A 46 7.09 -28.29 10.15
N ASN A 47 7.60 -29.43 9.71
CA ASN A 47 8.90 -29.96 10.13
C ASN A 47 9.01 -30.05 11.68
N THR A 48 9.91 -29.26 12.29
CA THR A 48 10.13 -29.19 13.73
C THR A 48 9.32 -28.10 14.43
N GLU A 49 8.63 -27.26 13.71
CA GLU A 49 7.89 -26.11 14.22
C GLU A 49 6.38 -26.36 14.14
N VAL A 50 5.60 -25.59 14.90
CA VAL A 50 4.15 -25.75 14.96
C VAL A 50 3.43 -24.46 14.60
N VAL A 51 2.25 -24.62 13.98
CA VAL A 51 1.25 -23.57 13.83
C VAL A 51 0.19 -23.78 14.88
N THR A 52 -0.14 -22.74 15.63
CA THR A 52 -1.02 -22.84 16.79
C THR A 52 -2.38 -22.15 16.55
N LEU A 53 -3.37 -22.53 17.35
CA LEU A 53 -4.70 -21.92 17.32
C LEU A 53 -4.65 -20.43 17.67
N SER A 54 -3.76 -20.01 18.56
CA SER A 54 -3.58 -18.60 18.91
C SER A 54 -3.05 -17.80 17.71
N ALA A 55 -2.15 -18.38 16.89
CA ALA A 55 -1.67 -17.75 15.66
C ALA A 55 -2.84 -17.58 14.66
N LEU A 56 -3.66 -18.60 14.47
CA LEU A 56 -4.85 -18.52 13.62
C LEU A 56 -5.84 -17.44 14.09
N ARG A 57 -6.15 -17.42 15.39
CA ARG A 57 -7.08 -16.42 15.96
C ARG A 57 -6.57 -14.99 15.79
N ARG A 58 -5.28 -14.77 15.90
CA ARG A 58 -4.65 -13.46 15.64
C ARG A 58 -4.84 -13.04 14.20
N GLU A 59 -4.57 -13.93 13.24
CA GLU A 59 -4.78 -13.64 11.82
C GLU A 59 -6.24 -13.39 11.48
N GLN A 60 -7.16 -14.16 12.09
CA GLN A 60 -8.59 -13.92 11.95
C GLN A 60 -9.00 -12.53 12.47
N ALA A 61 -8.51 -12.13 13.64
CA ALA A 61 -8.79 -10.81 14.20
C ALA A 61 -8.25 -9.69 13.30
N ASN A 62 -7.03 -9.83 12.78
CA ASN A 62 -6.44 -8.88 11.83
C ASN A 62 -7.29 -8.76 10.56
N ALA A 63 -7.73 -9.90 10.00
CA ALA A 63 -8.58 -9.93 8.80
C ALA A 63 -9.95 -9.27 9.03
N VAL A 64 -10.57 -9.50 10.18
CA VAL A 64 -11.82 -8.85 10.57
C VAL A 64 -11.66 -7.33 10.62
N GLN A 65 -10.61 -6.85 11.28
CA GLN A 65 -10.35 -5.42 11.34
C GLN A 65 -10.12 -4.81 9.95
N ALA A 66 -9.33 -5.47 9.11
CA ALA A 66 -9.07 -5.02 7.75
C ALA A 66 -10.36 -4.92 6.91
N ILE A 67 -11.24 -5.92 6.99
CA ILE A 67 -12.53 -5.93 6.27
C ILE A 67 -13.43 -4.79 6.74
N VAL A 68 -13.56 -4.59 8.05
CA VAL A 68 -14.39 -3.52 8.62
C VAL A 68 -13.89 -2.14 8.16
N GLN A 69 -12.59 -1.91 8.19
CA GLN A 69 -11.98 -0.67 7.74
C GLN A 69 -12.16 -0.41 6.24
N GLN A 70 -11.88 -1.42 5.41
CA GLN A 70 -12.02 -1.32 3.95
C GLN A 70 -13.48 -1.12 3.53
N SER A 71 -14.43 -1.62 4.31
CA SER A 71 -15.85 -1.42 4.05
C SER A 71 -16.32 0.03 4.27
N GLY A 72 -15.49 0.89 4.87
CA GLY A 72 -15.88 2.26 5.23
C GLY A 72 -17.06 2.30 6.19
N GLY A 73 -17.17 1.31 7.10
CA GLY A 73 -18.27 1.20 8.07
C GLY A 73 -19.56 0.53 7.52
N LYS A 74 -19.52 0.00 6.29
CA LYS A 74 -20.69 -0.69 5.70
C LYS A 74 -20.85 -2.12 6.21
N MET A 75 -19.80 -2.74 6.72
CA MET A 75 -19.86 -4.07 7.33
C MET A 75 -19.69 -3.99 8.84
N THR A 76 -20.53 -4.73 9.56
CA THR A 76 -20.38 -4.90 11.02
C THR A 76 -19.26 -5.90 11.32
N VAL A 77 -18.74 -5.87 12.55
CA VAL A 77 -17.74 -6.84 13.03
C VAL A 77 -18.27 -8.28 12.87
N ALA A 78 -19.51 -8.56 13.26
CA ALA A 78 -20.11 -9.88 13.14
C ALA A 78 -20.22 -10.37 11.68
N GLN A 79 -20.49 -9.48 10.73
CA GLN A 79 -20.48 -9.81 9.30
C GLN A 79 -19.06 -10.13 8.81
N ALA A 80 -18.09 -9.34 9.23
CA ALA A 80 -16.68 -9.58 8.88
C ALA A 80 -16.16 -10.90 9.49
N GLU A 81 -16.53 -11.21 10.74
CA GLU A 81 -16.21 -12.50 11.39
C GLU A 81 -16.79 -13.69 10.61
N ALA A 82 -18.04 -13.59 10.15
CA ALA A 82 -18.68 -14.64 9.34
C ALA A 82 -17.95 -14.84 7.99
N GLU A 83 -17.47 -13.78 7.36
CA GLU A 83 -16.68 -13.90 6.13
C GLU A 83 -15.28 -14.48 6.38
N VAL A 84 -14.63 -14.09 7.46
CA VAL A 84 -13.32 -14.64 7.85
C VAL A 84 -13.44 -16.12 8.21
N ALA A 85 -14.50 -16.54 8.90
CA ALA A 85 -14.73 -17.94 9.25
C ALA A 85 -14.81 -18.86 8.02
N LYS A 86 -15.38 -18.40 6.91
CA LYS A 86 -15.45 -19.18 5.65
C LYS A 86 -14.07 -19.45 5.05
N ARG A 87 -13.09 -18.62 5.36
CA ARG A 87 -11.72 -18.68 4.82
C ARG A 87 -10.72 -19.32 5.79
N GLN A 88 -11.20 -19.96 6.86
CA GLN A 88 -10.34 -20.54 7.91
C GLN A 88 -9.32 -21.53 7.35
N ALA A 89 -9.73 -22.42 6.43
CA ALA A 89 -8.82 -23.40 5.83
C ALA A 89 -7.71 -22.74 5.01
N GLU A 90 -8.04 -21.69 4.24
CA GLU A 90 -7.07 -20.90 3.48
C GLU A 90 -6.07 -20.18 4.43
N MET A 91 -6.55 -19.68 5.55
CA MET A 91 -5.71 -19.02 6.56
C MET A 91 -4.74 -20.01 7.20
N ILE A 92 -5.17 -21.22 7.52
CA ILE A 92 -4.27 -22.27 8.04
C ILE A 92 -3.24 -22.66 6.99
N ALA A 93 -3.63 -22.83 5.73
CA ALA A 93 -2.69 -23.10 4.64
C ALA A 93 -1.67 -21.96 4.44
N THR A 94 -2.12 -20.71 4.61
CA THR A 94 -1.23 -19.54 4.58
C THR A 94 -0.22 -19.57 5.72
N LEU A 95 -0.66 -19.86 6.96
CA LEU A 95 0.24 -19.98 8.12
C LEU A 95 1.28 -21.10 7.95
N VAL A 96 0.88 -22.23 7.36
CA VAL A 96 1.82 -23.31 7.00
C VAL A 96 2.87 -22.82 6.00
N ASN A 97 2.44 -22.12 4.94
CA ASN A 97 3.37 -21.56 3.95
C ASN A 97 4.32 -20.51 4.55
N GLU A 98 3.81 -19.67 5.44
CA GLU A 98 4.60 -18.69 6.18
C GLU A 98 5.68 -19.37 7.03
N GLN A 99 5.30 -20.44 7.74
CA GLN A 99 6.24 -21.20 8.55
C GLN A 99 7.35 -21.84 7.70
N LEU A 100 7.01 -22.37 6.52
CA LEU A 100 8.01 -22.89 5.57
C LEU A 100 8.99 -21.80 5.10
N LEU A 101 8.49 -20.63 4.74
CA LEU A 101 9.33 -19.52 4.34
C LEU A 101 10.21 -19.00 5.48
N VAL A 102 9.67 -18.92 6.70
CA VAL A 102 10.46 -18.52 7.88
C VAL A 102 11.58 -19.52 8.18
N GLN A 103 11.30 -20.82 8.09
CA GLN A 103 12.33 -21.85 8.27
C GLN A 103 13.41 -21.74 7.17
N LYS A 104 13.00 -21.57 5.93
CA LYS A 104 13.92 -21.37 4.81
C LYS A 104 14.81 -20.15 5.00
N GLY A 105 14.28 -19.05 5.49
CA GLY A 105 15.05 -17.86 5.80
C GLY A 105 16.06 -18.08 6.93
N LYS A 106 15.71 -18.86 7.96
CA LYS A 106 16.65 -19.27 9.00
C LYS A 106 17.78 -20.15 8.43
N GLU A 107 17.47 -21.11 7.55
CA GLU A 107 18.46 -21.94 6.85
C GLU A 107 19.41 -21.11 5.99
N LEU A 108 18.93 -20.06 5.36
CA LEU A 108 19.72 -19.12 4.56
C LEU A 108 20.53 -18.12 5.38
N GLY A 109 20.41 -18.16 6.72
CA GLY A 109 21.15 -17.27 7.63
C GLY A 109 20.63 -15.83 7.66
N LEU A 110 19.39 -15.57 7.23
CA LEU A 110 18.84 -14.21 7.08
C LEU A 110 18.37 -13.57 8.40
N THR A 111 18.56 -14.24 9.54
CA THR A 111 18.01 -13.79 10.84
C THR A 111 18.53 -12.41 11.25
N GLU A 112 19.83 -12.14 11.14
CA GLU A 112 20.43 -10.86 11.55
C GLU A 112 19.97 -9.71 10.64
N GLU A 113 19.91 -9.95 9.33
CA GLU A 113 19.43 -8.98 8.36
C GLU A 113 17.95 -8.63 8.59
N VAL A 114 17.14 -9.62 8.93
CA VAL A 114 15.73 -9.43 9.27
C VAL A 114 15.58 -8.60 10.55
N GLU A 115 16.35 -8.87 11.60
CA GLU A 115 16.30 -8.08 12.84
C GLU A 115 16.73 -6.62 12.61
N ALA A 116 17.77 -6.40 11.81
CA ALA A 116 18.18 -5.06 11.42
C ALA A 116 17.07 -4.30 10.70
N GLU A 117 16.36 -4.97 9.78
CA GLU A 117 15.24 -4.38 9.04
C GLU A 117 14.01 -4.14 9.95
N VAL A 118 13.71 -5.05 10.90
CA VAL A 118 12.65 -4.84 11.90
C VAL A 118 12.93 -3.58 12.72
N ASN A 119 14.18 -3.42 13.18
CA ASN A 119 14.55 -2.23 13.94
C ASN A 119 14.46 -0.96 13.09
N ARG A 120 14.86 -1.02 11.83
CA ARG A 120 14.72 0.11 10.90
C ARG A 120 13.25 0.52 10.71
N ARG A 121 12.35 -0.46 10.54
CA ARG A 121 10.90 -0.21 10.40
C ARG A 121 10.31 0.41 11.67
N MET A 122 10.71 -0.09 12.85
CA MET A 122 10.26 0.51 14.11
C MET A 122 10.73 1.96 14.26
N LEU A 123 11.96 2.29 13.82
CA LEU A 123 12.46 3.66 13.82
C LEU A 123 11.74 4.56 12.80
N GLU A 124 11.36 4.04 11.66
CA GLU A 124 10.55 4.77 10.67
C GLU A 124 9.16 5.13 11.22
N VAL A 125 8.49 4.16 11.86
CA VAL A 125 7.21 4.39 12.53
C VAL A 125 7.36 5.41 13.65
N MET A 126 8.37 5.26 14.52
CA MET A 126 8.65 6.20 15.59
C MET A 126 8.76 7.65 15.07
N LYS A 127 9.51 7.85 13.98
CA LYS A 127 9.69 9.19 13.38
C LYS A 127 8.41 9.73 12.72
N ALA A 128 7.66 8.85 12.04
CA ALA A 128 6.42 9.22 11.38
C ALA A 128 5.34 9.66 12.38
N GLU A 129 5.29 9.00 13.55
CA GLU A 129 4.35 9.32 14.62
C GLU A 129 4.86 10.43 15.58
N GLY A 130 6.06 10.98 15.32
CA GLY A 130 6.62 12.10 16.10
C GLY A 130 7.19 11.73 17.46
N PHE A 131 7.40 10.44 17.76
CA PHE A 131 8.05 10.01 18.99
C PHE A 131 9.58 10.24 18.92
N LYS A 132 10.19 10.54 20.06
CA LYS A 132 11.63 10.80 20.14
C LYS A 132 12.45 9.53 20.35
N THR A 133 11.85 8.51 20.97
CA THR A 133 12.52 7.24 21.29
C THR A 133 11.60 6.07 20.97
N VAL A 134 12.20 4.90 20.68
CA VAL A 134 11.45 3.64 20.51
C VAL A 134 10.69 3.28 21.78
N GLN A 135 11.25 3.60 22.95
CA GLN A 135 10.59 3.35 24.24
C GLN A 135 9.29 4.15 24.40
N GLU A 136 9.25 5.42 23.94
CA GLU A 136 8.03 6.22 23.92
C GLU A 136 6.98 5.61 22.99
N LEU A 137 7.37 5.16 21.79
CA LEU A 137 6.49 4.46 20.86
C LEU A 137 5.93 3.17 21.51
N GLU A 138 6.78 2.32 22.10
CA GLU A 138 6.36 1.06 22.74
C GLU A 138 5.42 1.32 23.92
N THR A 139 5.65 2.40 24.69
CA THR A 139 4.76 2.82 25.77
C THR A 139 3.39 3.24 25.24
N ALA A 140 3.35 4.03 24.16
CA ALA A 140 2.12 4.44 23.51
C ALA A 140 1.35 3.24 22.91
N MET A 141 2.06 2.29 22.28
CA MET A 141 1.47 1.05 21.78
C MET A 141 0.81 0.24 22.89
N ASN A 142 1.50 0.04 24.02
CA ASN A 142 0.94 -0.66 25.19
C ASN A 142 -0.29 0.07 25.75
N ALA A 143 -0.26 1.39 25.83
CA ALA A 143 -1.41 2.20 26.27
C ALA A 143 -2.61 2.06 25.33
N ALA A 144 -2.37 1.86 24.05
CA ALA A 144 -3.41 1.57 23.05
C ALA A 144 -3.84 0.09 23.00
N GLY A 145 -3.29 -0.77 23.88
CA GLY A 145 -3.61 -2.21 23.91
C GLY A 145 -2.89 -3.03 22.83
N VAL A 146 -1.88 -2.45 22.17
CA VAL A 146 -1.08 -3.11 21.14
C VAL A 146 0.23 -3.60 21.74
N SER A 147 0.50 -4.90 21.63
CA SER A 147 1.76 -5.48 22.10
C SER A 147 2.92 -5.14 21.14
N PRO A 148 3.96 -4.41 21.56
CA PRO A 148 5.14 -4.15 20.75
C PRO A 148 5.86 -5.44 20.30
N ALA A 149 5.89 -6.45 21.18
CA ALA A 149 6.46 -7.76 20.87
C ALA A 149 5.70 -8.47 19.74
N ALA A 150 4.36 -8.40 19.75
CA ALA A 150 3.54 -8.97 18.70
C ALA A 150 3.74 -8.26 17.36
N VAL A 151 3.84 -6.93 17.36
CA VAL A 151 4.13 -6.13 16.16
C VAL A 151 5.51 -6.47 15.59
N ARG A 152 6.55 -6.52 16.44
CA ARG A 152 7.89 -6.95 16.02
C ARG A 152 7.88 -8.36 15.43
N GLN A 153 7.12 -9.29 16.02
CA GLN A 153 7.00 -10.65 15.51
C GLN A 153 6.32 -10.69 14.13
N SER A 154 5.25 -9.94 13.92
CA SER A 154 4.58 -9.84 12.62
C SER A 154 5.50 -9.23 11.55
N LEU A 155 6.23 -8.16 11.88
CA LEU A 155 7.23 -7.56 11.00
C LEU A 155 8.33 -8.56 10.66
N ARG A 156 8.82 -9.32 11.63
CA ARG A 156 9.86 -10.34 11.42
C ARG A 156 9.42 -11.39 10.42
N ILE A 157 8.19 -11.91 10.54
CA ILE A 157 7.63 -12.89 9.62
C ILE A 157 7.51 -12.29 8.21
N GLU A 158 6.93 -11.10 8.11
CA GLU A 158 6.74 -10.42 6.82
C GLU A 158 8.06 -10.15 6.10
N ILE A 159 9.05 -9.60 6.82
CA ILE A 159 10.36 -9.28 6.26
C ILE A 159 11.10 -10.55 5.86
N MET A 160 11.06 -11.58 6.70
CA MET A 160 11.67 -12.89 6.39
C MET A 160 11.11 -13.47 5.09
N LYS A 161 9.78 -13.50 4.93
CA LYS A 161 9.09 -13.96 3.71
C LYS A 161 9.56 -13.16 2.49
N ASN A 162 9.61 -11.84 2.61
CA ASN A 162 10.03 -10.96 1.52
C ASN A 162 11.50 -11.16 1.14
N PHE A 163 12.38 -11.37 2.11
CA PHE A 163 13.80 -11.63 1.86
C PHE A 163 14.01 -12.99 1.16
N VAL A 164 13.35 -14.04 1.65
CA VAL A 164 13.42 -15.37 1.04
C VAL A 164 12.88 -15.33 -0.40
N LEU A 165 11.68 -14.82 -0.62
CA LEU A 165 11.10 -14.74 -1.96
C LEU A 165 11.93 -13.82 -2.87
N GLY A 166 12.43 -12.71 -2.35
CA GLY A 166 13.29 -11.78 -3.09
C GLY A 166 14.61 -12.42 -3.54
N SER A 167 15.25 -13.24 -2.70
CA SER A 167 16.51 -13.91 -3.05
C SER A 167 16.31 -15.18 -3.87
N GLU A 168 15.36 -16.01 -3.47
CA GLU A 168 15.20 -17.35 -4.04
C GLU A 168 14.34 -17.38 -5.32
N VAL A 169 13.50 -16.38 -5.51
CA VAL A 169 12.59 -16.30 -6.66
C VAL A 169 12.86 -15.06 -7.51
N ASP A 170 12.59 -13.87 -6.97
CA ASP A 170 12.55 -12.63 -7.76
C ASP A 170 13.88 -12.34 -8.45
N ARG A 171 14.98 -12.44 -7.68
CA ARG A 171 16.33 -12.22 -8.19
C ARG A 171 16.73 -13.28 -9.18
N LYS A 172 16.36 -14.56 -8.94
CA LYS A 172 16.66 -15.66 -9.86
C LYS A 172 15.93 -15.50 -11.20
N ILE A 173 14.65 -15.10 -11.19
CA ILE A 173 13.93 -14.77 -12.43
C ILE A 173 14.71 -13.71 -13.22
N PHE A 174 15.00 -12.57 -12.59
CA PHE A 174 15.63 -11.43 -13.24
C PHE A 174 16.96 -11.80 -13.92
N TRP A 175 17.82 -12.54 -13.22
CA TRP A 175 19.15 -12.90 -13.71
C TRP A 175 19.17 -14.09 -14.66
N SER A 176 18.14 -14.95 -14.65
CA SER A 176 18.06 -16.12 -15.55
C SER A 176 17.53 -15.78 -16.94
N LEU A 177 16.99 -14.56 -17.15
CA LEU A 177 16.47 -14.16 -18.46
C LEU A 177 17.59 -14.08 -19.50
N LEU A 178 17.40 -14.73 -20.64
CA LEU A 178 18.32 -14.64 -21.76
C LEU A 178 18.10 -13.32 -22.53
N ASP A 179 19.16 -12.73 -23.05
CA ASP A 179 19.08 -11.47 -23.83
C ASP A 179 18.15 -11.56 -25.03
N ALA A 180 18.12 -12.71 -25.68
CA ALA A 180 17.21 -12.95 -26.80
C ALA A 180 15.73 -12.89 -26.36
N GLU A 181 15.43 -13.43 -25.17
CA GLU A 181 14.09 -13.40 -24.60
C GLU A 181 13.69 -11.96 -24.20
N VAL A 182 14.62 -11.22 -23.59
CA VAL A 182 14.40 -9.81 -23.20
C VAL A 182 14.11 -8.95 -24.43
N LYS A 183 14.90 -9.12 -25.51
CA LYS A 183 14.66 -8.41 -26.78
C LYS A 183 13.32 -8.79 -27.42
N ALA A 184 13.01 -10.09 -27.46
CA ALA A 184 11.74 -10.57 -28.00
C ALA A 184 10.52 -10.03 -27.22
N TYR A 185 10.63 -9.97 -25.90
CA TYR A 185 9.59 -9.38 -25.06
C TYR A 185 9.41 -7.89 -25.34
N PHE A 186 10.49 -7.13 -25.45
CA PHE A 186 10.43 -5.70 -25.81
C PHE A 186 9.74 -5.50 -27.16
N GLU A 187 10.13 -6.25 -28.20
CA GLU A 187 9.53 -6.15 -29.52
C GLU A 187 8.02 -6.43 -29.51
N LYS A 188 7.61 -7.43 -28.72
CA LYS A 188 6.19 -7.80 -28.57
C LYS A 188 5.37 -6.79 -27.76
N HIS A 189 6.02 -6.06 -26.83
CA HIS A 189 5.35 -5.21 -25.84
C HIS A 189 5.83 -3.75 -25.89
N LYS A 190 6.16 -3.23 -27.07
CA LYS A 190 6.68 -1.88 -27.29
C LYS A 190 5.83 -0.80 -26.58
N ASP A 191 4.52 -0.98 -26.56
CA ASP A 191 3.61 -0.01 -25.93
C ASP A 191 3.88 0.18 -24.43
N LYS A 192 4.33 -0.86 -23.72
CA LYS A 192 4.70 -0.77 -22.29
C LYS A 192 5.97 0.06 -22.05
N PHE A 193 6.79 0.27 -23.08
CA PHE A 193 8.10 0.91 -22.98
C PHE A 193 8.17 2.26 -23.69
N ARG A 194 7.04 2.77 -24.15
CA ARG A 194 6.95 4.13 -24.68
C ARG A 194 7.22 5.14 -23.59
N LYS A 195 7.86 6.26 -23.97
CA LYS A 195 7.87 7.42 -23.07
C LYS A 195 6.43 7.87 -22.89
N PRO A 196 5.94 8.00 -21.65
CA PRO A 196 4.57 8.44 -21.42
C PRO A 196 4.36 9.84 -21.97
N GLU A 197 3.14 10.15 -22.39
CA GLU A 197 2.72 11.51 -22.63
C GLU A 197 2.94 12.33 -21.34
N THR A 198 3.43 13.55 -21.47
CA THR A 198 3.66 14.45 -20.34
C THR A 198 2.84 15.72 -20.53
N LEU A 199 2.05 16.06 -19.51
CA LEU A 199 1.20 17.23 -19.42
C LEU A 199 1.79 18.16 -18.37
N THR A 200 2.28 19.33 -18.78
CA THR A 200 2.69 20.39 -17.83
C THR A 200 1.52 21.32 -17.60
N LEU A 201 1.11 21.45 -16.34
CA LEU A 201 -0.11 22.13 -15.96
C LEU A 201 0.14 23.29 -15.00
N SER A 202 -0.68 24.32 -15.14
CA SER A 202 -0.89 25.36 -14.15
C SER A 202 -2.34 25.37 -13.68
N GLU A 203 -2.57 25.82 -12.46
CA GLU A 203 -3.87 25.77 -11.78
C GLU A 203 -4.22 27.12 -11.15
N ILE A 204 -5.51 27.50 -11.21
CA ILE A 204 -6.13 28.48 -10.31
C ILE A 204 -7.20 27.73 -9.53
N PHE A 205 -7.02 27.62 -8.23
CA PHE A 205 -7.95 26.94 -7.34
C PHE A 205 -8.74 27.94 -6.50
N LEU A 206 -10.06 27.74 -6.41
CA LEU A 206 -10.99 28.54 -5.60
C LEU A 206 -11.72 27.62 -4.62
N GLY A 207 -11.48 27.81 -3.33
CA GLY A 207 -12.09 27.01 -2.26
C GLY A 207 -13.53 27.40 -1.99
N THR A 208 -14.37 26.41 -1.63
CA THR A 208 -15.77 26.60 -1.23
C THR A 208 -15.95 26.63 0.28
N ALA A 209 -14.91 26.42 1.08
CA ALA A 209 -15.01 26.45 2.54
C ALA A 209 -15.56 27.78 3.03
N GLY A 210 -16.71 27.76 3.70
CA GLY A 210 -17.39 28.95 4.23
C GLY A 210 -17.99 29.90 3.18
N LYS A 211 -18.09 29.44 1.89
CA LYS A 211 -18.64 30.23 0.79
C LYS A 211 -19.76 29.47 0.08
N ASP A 212 -20.66 30.22 -0.58
CA ASP A 212 -21.67 29.61 -1.44
C ASP A 212 -21.08 28.99 -2.66
N ASP A 213 -21.44 27.75 -2.97
CA ASP A 213 -20.88 26.96 -4.08
C ASP A 213 -21.20 27.59 -5.46
N ALA A 214 -22.39 28.16 -5.61
CA ALA A 214 -22.80 28.81 -6.87
C ALA A 214 -22.03 30.11 -7.11
N GLU A 215 -21.75 30.89 -6.06
CA GLU A 215 -20.94 32.09 -6.14
C GLU A 215 -19.50 31.78 -6.52
N VAL A 216 -18.89 30.75 -5.88
CA VAL A 216 -17.53 30.32 -6.23
C VAL A 216 -17.45 29.81 -7.66
N LYS A 217 -18.45 29.04 -8.09
CA LYS A 217 -18.55 28.58 -9.49
C LYS A 217 -18.66 29.75 -10.47
N ALA A 218 -19.52 30.74 -10.18
CA ALA A 218 -19.67 31.93 -11.00
C ALA A 218 -18.36 32.73 -11.11
N ARG A 219 -17.66 32.91 -9.98
CA ARG A 219 -16.34 33.54 -9.94
C ARG A 219 -15.31 32.77 -10.79
N ALA A 220 -15.29 31.45 -10.69
CA ALA A 220 -14.41 30.61 -11.53
C ALA A 220 -14.70 30.82 -13.03
N GLN A 221 -15.98 30.89 -13.41
CA GLN A 221 -16.39 31.15 -14.79
C GLN A 221 -15.95 32.54 -15.27
N GLN A 222 -16.08 33.57 -14.44
CA GLN A 222 -15.61 34.92 -14.75
C GLN A 222 -14.09 34.97 -14.98
N ILE A 223 -13.32 34.26 -14.15
CA ILE A 223 -11.86 34.16 -14.31
C ILE A 223 -11.53 33.47 -15.62
N VAL A 224 -12.22 32.38 -15.99
CA VAL A 224 -12.01 31.73 -17.29
C VAL A 224 -12.30 32.66 -18.45
N GLN A 225 -13.40 33.44 -18.38
CA GLN A 225 -13.72 34.43 -19.42
C GLN A 225 -12.64 35.53 -19.52
N GLN A 226 -12.19 36.09 -18.40
CA GLN A 226 -11.11 37.07 -18.35
C GLN A 226 -9.82 36.52 -18.99
N LEU A 227 -9.48 35.27 -18.68
CA LEU A 227 -8.27 34.64 -19.23
C LEU A 227 -8.40 34.34 -20.74
N ARG A 228 -9.59 33.95 -21.22
CA ARG A 228 -9.86 33.68 -22.64
C ARG A 228 -9.79 34.92 -23.53
N VAL A 229 -10.05 36.10 -22.97
CA VAL A 229 -9.88 37.37 -23.71
C VAL A 229 -8.49 37.99 -23.59
N GLY A 230 -7.50 37.22 -23.10
CA GLY A 230 -6.11 37.63 -23.09
C GLY A 230 -5.54 38.02 -21.72
N GLY A 231 -6.24 37.68 -20.64
CA GLY A 231 -5.72 37.88 -19.29
C GLY A 231 -4.44 37.05 -19.03
N ASP A 232 -3.50 37.62 -18.28
CA ASP A 232 -2.29 36.89 -17.88
C ASP A 232 -2.63 35.86 -16.78
N PHE A 233 -2.52 34.57 -17.14
CA PHE A 233 -2.82 33.47 -16.22
C PHE A 233 -1.96 33.51 -14.96
N LYS A 234 -0.65 33.80 -15.08
CA LYS A 234 0.26 33.85 -13.95
C LYS A 234 -0.13 34.95 -12.97
N ALA A 235 -0.40 36.15 -13.48
CA ALA A 235 -0.82 37.29 -12.67
C ALA A 235 -2.15 36.99 -11.93
N VAL A 236 -3.12 36.41 -12.65
CA VAL A 236 -4.41 36.01 -12.05
C VAL A 236 -4.25 34.92 -11.02
N ALA A 237 -3.42 33.89 -11.29
CA ALA A 237 -3.15 32.81 -10.35
C ALA A 237 -2.53 33.32 -9.05
N MET A 238 -1.52 34.19 -9.14
CA MET A 238 -0.85 34.77 -7.97
C MET A 238 -1.82 35.52 -7.05
N VAL A 239 -2.82 36.20 -7.62
CA VAL A 239 -3.83 36.99 -6.87
C VAL A 239 -5.02 36.13 -6.43
N GLN A 240 -5.54 35.31 -7.32
CA GLN A 240 -6.85 34.66 -7.14
C GLN A 240 -6.79 33.23 -6.63
N SER A 241 -5.71 32.49 -6.87
CA SER A 241 -5.65 31.08 -6.46
C SER A 241 -5.51 30.93 -4.95
N GLU A 242 -6.36 30.11 -4.37
CA GLU A 242 -6.46 29.84 -2.94
C GLU A 242 -5.81 28.51 -2.55
N ARG A 243 -5.04 27.86 -3.45
CA ARG A 243 -4.33 26.64 -3.13
C ARG A 243 -3.26 26.90 -2.07
N GLU A 244 -3.32 26.13 -0.98
CA GLU A 244 -2.38 26.22 0.14
C GLU A 244 -1.49 24.95 0.19
N ASN A 245 -0.30 25.11 0.76
CA ASN A 245 0.57 24.02 1.15
C ASN A 245 0.20 23.47 2.54
N GLU A 246 0.91 22.45 3.01
CA GLU A 246 0.70 21.83 4.33
C GLU A 246 0.85 22.81 5.52
N LYS A 247 1.47 23.96 5.30
CA LYS A 247 1.65 25.03 6.31
C LYS A 247 0.57 26.12 6.24
N GLY A 248 -0.47 25.94 5.41
CA GLY A 248 -1.53 26.94 5.22
C GLY A 248 -1.07 28.17 4.41
N GLN A 249 0.01 28.10 3.66
CA GLN A 249 0.51 29.19 2.84
C GLN A 249 0.06 29.01 1.39
N ARG A 250 -0.41 30.09 0.76
CA ARG A 250 -0.78 30.09 -0.65
C ARG A 250 0.45 29.83 -1.52
N VAL A 251 0.37 28.84 -2.42
CA VAL A 251 1.51 28.43 -3.27
C VAL A 251 1.62 29.25 -4.56
N ALA A 252 0.51 29.78 -5.06
CA ALA A 252 0.47 30.48 -6.34
C ALA A 252 1.31 31.79 -6.39
N PRO A 253 1.50 32.55 -5.30
CA PRO A 253 2.40 33.70 -5.32
C PRO A 253 3.83 33.38 -5.72
N GLU A 254 4.32 32.19 -5.37
CA GLU A 254 5.69 31.73 -5.70
C GLU A 254 5.75 31.02 -7.05
N THR A 255 4.75 30.15 -7.35
CA THR A 255 4.75 29.29 -8.52
C THR A 255 4.11 29.92 -9.75
N GLY A 256 3.33 31.00 -9.59
CA GLY A 256 2.50 31.57 -10.66
C GLY A 256 1.37 30.61 -11.09
N GLY A 257 0.99 29.71 -10.20
CA GLY A 257 -0.01 28.66 -10.43
C GLY A 257 0.54 27.38 -11.04
N LYS A 258 1.84 27.28 -11.34
CA LYS A 258 2.42 26.05 -11.90
C LYS A 258 2.37 24.91 -10.87
N ILE A 259 1.77 23.77 -11.27
CA ILE A 259 1.64 22.59 -10.41
C ILE A 259 2.56 21.44 -10.81
N GLY A 260 3.16 21.48 -11.97
CA GLY A 260 4.15 20.50 -12.41
C GLY A 260 3.79 19.77 -13.69
N SER A 261 4.54 18.69 -13.93
CA SER A 261 4.37 17.83 -15.10
C SER A 261 3.91 16.45 -14.67
N PHE A 262 2.90 15.92 -15.32
CA PHE A 262 2.22 14.67 -14.99
C PHE A 262 2.05 13.82 -16.24
N SER A 263 2.10 12.50 -16.11
CA SER A 263 1.52 11.62 -17.11
C SER A 263 0.00 11.48 -16.90
N PRO A 264 -0.79 11.21 -17.93
CA PRO A 264 -2.26 11.11 -17.80
C PRO A 264 -2.74 10.13 -16.73
N ASP A 265 -2.01 9.03 -16.52
CA ASP A 265 -2.29 8.00 -15.52
C ASP A 265 -2.02 8.44 -14.06
N GLN A 266 -1.25 9.51 -13.87
CA GLN A 266 -1.01 10.11 -12.54
C GLN A 266 -2.15 11.03 -12.08
N ILE A 267 -3.10 11.34 -12.97
CA ILE A 267 -4.22 12.23 -12.68
C ILE A 267 -5.40 11.40 -12.17
N SER A 268 -5.53 11.26 -10.86
CA SER A 268 -6.56 10.43 -10.21
C SER A 268 -7.97 11.03 -10.24
N HIS A 269 -8.09 12.36 -10.25
CA HIS A 269 -9.40 13.03 -10.23
C HIS A 269 -10.06 12.98 -11.62
N GLN A 270 -11.18 12.27 -11.73
CA GLN A 270 -11.88 12.04 -13.03
C GLN A 270 -12.22 13.33 -13.79
N GLY A 271 -12.72 14.36 -13.12
CA GLY A 271 -13.05 15.64 -13.73
C GLY A 271 -11.82 16.36 -14.30
N VAL A 272 -10.69 16.30 -13.60
CA VAL A 272 -9.41 16.86 -14.06
C VAL A 272 -8.91 16.06 -15.26
N ALA A 273 -8.89 14.72 -15.16
CA ALA A 273 -8.47 13.84 -16.26
C ALA A 273 -9.29 14.08 -17.53
N ALA A 274 -10.62 14.22 -17.40
CA ALA A 274 -11.51 14.53 -18.53
C ALA A 274 -11.21 15.90 -19.14
N ALA A 275 -10.99 16.92 -18.31
CA ALA A 275 -10.68 18.28 -18.76
C ALA A 275 -9.35 18.34 -19.53
N VAL A 276 -8.27 17.78 -18.95
CA VAL A 276 -6.93 17.84 -19.57
C VAL A 276 -6.81 17.00 -20.84
N LYS A 277 -7.65 15.96 -20.99
CA LYS A 277 -7.63 15.06 -22.14
C LYS A 277 -7.78 15.80 -23.48
N THR A 278 -8.59 16.85 -23.51
CA THR A 278 -8.91 17.61 -24.73
C THR A 278 -8.11 18.90 -24.89
N LEU A 279 -7.42 19.36 -23.83
CA LEU A 279 -6.66 20.61 -23.87
C LEU A 279 -5.39 20.48 -24.71
N LYS A 280 -5.18 21.47 -25.58
CA LYS A 280 -3.91 21.70 -26.27
C LYS A 280 -3.04 22.67 -25.45
N ALA A 281 -1.74 22.71 -25.74
CA ALA A 281 -0.83 23.69 -25.14
C ALA A 281 -1.38 25.12 -25.29
N GLY A 282 -1.35 25.88 -24.21
CA GLY A 282 -1.91 27.22 -24.09
C GLY A 282 -3.41 27.29 -23.78
N GLN A 283 -4.16 26.21 -23.86
CA GLN A 283 -5.61 26.20 -23.63
C GLN A 283 -5.96 26.09 -22.14
N LEU A 284 -7.14 26.62 -21.82
CA LEU A 284 -7.75 26.62 -20.50
C LEU A 284 -8.91 25.65 -20.42
N SER A 285 -9.07 24.97 -19.29
CA SER A 285 -10.28 24.23 -18.99
C SER A 285 -11.44 25.16 -18.64
N ASP A 286 -12.65 24.65 -18.70
CA ASP A 286 -13.74 25.18 -17.88
C ASP A 286 -13.46 24.88 -16.39
N PRO A 287 -14.16 25.56 -15.46
CA PRO A 287 -14.02 25.27 -14.03
C PRO A 287 -14.38 23.82 -13.74
N VAL A 288 -13.44 23.05 -13.19
CA VAL A 288 -13.63 21.66 -12.79
C VAL A 288 -13.97 21.62 -11.31
N LYS A 289 -15.11 20.99 -10.95
CA LYS A 289 -15.50 20.79 -9.55
C LYS A 289 -14.56 19.83 -8.87
N MET A 290 -14.05 20.24 -7.71
CA MET A 290 -13.25 19.44 -6.77
C MET A 290 -14.06 19.22 -5.50
N GLU A 291 -13.61 18.33 -4.61
CA GLU A 291 -14.28 18.13 -3.31
C GLU A 291 -14.35 19.41 -2.46
N THR A 292 -13.31 20.22 -2.53
CA THR A 292 -13.15 21.43 -1.69
C THR A 292 -13.28 22.75 -2.46
N GLY A 293 -13.69 22.72 -3.75
CA GLY A 293 -13.78 23.94 -4.55
C GLY A 293 -13.84 23.71 -6.05
N TYR A 294 -13.30 24.65 -6.79
CA TYR A 294 -13.20 24.62 -8.24
C TYR A 294 -11.76 24.87 -8.68
N THR A 295 -11.30 24.12 -9.70
CA THR A 295 -10.01 24.36 -10.31
C THR A 295 -10.18 24.76 -11.76
N ILE A 296 -9.38 25.72 -12.22
CA ILE A 296 -9.21 26.12 -13.61
C ILE A 296 -7.79 25.69 -13.99
N LEU A 297 -7.67 24.88 -15.03
CA LEU A 297 -6.40 24.34 -15.49
C LEU A 297 -5.97 25.03 -16.77
N ARG A 298 -4.66 25.31 -16.88
CA ARG A 298 -4.03 25.67 -18.15
C ARG A 298 -3.03 24.59 -18.53
N MET A 299 -3.12 24.14 -19.76
CA MET A 299 -2.11 23.29 -20.36
C MET A 299 -0.93 24.15 -20.78
N ASP A 300 0.16 24.13 -20.02
CA ASP A 300 1.37 24.88 -20.36
C ASP A 300 2.13 24.22 -21.50
N GLU A 301 2.30 22.89 -21.40
CA GLU A 301 2.96 22.08 -22.41
C GLU A 301 2.34 20.70 -22.47
N ARG A 302 2.25 20.15 -23.67
CA ARG A 302 1.80 18.80 -23.93
C ARG A 302 2.82 18.09 -24.80
N THR A 303 3.64 17.26 -24.20
CA THR A 303 4.61 16.43 -24.91
C THR A 303 3.95 15.09 -25.22
N PRO A 304 3.72 14.74 -26.49
CA PRO A 304 3.08 13.47 -26.84
C PRO A 304 3.92 12.28 -26.39
N ALA A 305 3.29 11.13 -26.25
CA ALA A 305 3.97 9.88 -25.99
C ALA A 305 5.05 9.63 -27.05
N GLY A 306 6.26 9.37 -26.58
CA GLY A 306 7.39 9.09 -27.44
C GLY A 306 7.39 7.65 -27.97
N GLU A 307 8.38 7.34 -28.80
CA GLU A 307 8.62 5.97 -29.23
C GLU A 307 9.08 5.08 -28.06
N ALA A 308 8.93 3.76 -28.25
CA ALA A 308 9.43 2.80 -27.31
C ALA A 308 10.95 2.85 -27.25
N VAL A 309 11.49 2.95 -26.04
CA VAL A 309 12.93 2.95 -25.80
C VAL A 309 13.33 1.64 -25.14
N TYR A 310 14.24 0.92 -25.80
CA TYR A 310 14.80 -0.30 -25.23
C TYR A 310 15.68 0.05 -24.04
N ASP A 311 15.27 -0.39 -22.88
CA ASP A 311 16.04 -0.36 -21.63
C ASP A 311 15.99 -1.78 -21.06
N GLU A 312 17.09 -2.50 -21.22
CA GLU A 312 17.20 -3.91 -20.85
C GLU A 312 16.74 -4.17 -19.42
N ARG A 313 17.14 -3.31 -18.48
CA ARG A 313 16.78 -3.45 -17.08
C ARG A 313 15.27 -3.34 -16.86
N LYS A 314 14.63 -2.34 -17.49
CA LYS A 314 13.17 -2.16 -17.40
C LYS A 314 12.42 -3.33 -18.03
N VAL A 315 12.93 -3.88 -19.14
CA VAL A 315 12.33 -5.05 -19.78
C VAL A 315 12.45 -6.26 -18.88
N ARG A 316 13.62 -6.53 -18.29
CA ARG A 316 13.83 -7.60 -17.30
C ARG A 316 12.92 -7.43 -16.08
N GLU A 317 12.78 -6.22 -15.56
CA GLU A 317 11.86 -5.91 -14.46
C GLU A 317 10.40 -6.23 -14.84
N ALA A 318 9.96 -5.85 -16.04
CA ALA A 318 8.60 -6.13 -16.52
C ALA A 318 8.32 -7.63 -16.66
N ILE A 319 9.26 -8.40 -17.24
CA ILE A 319 9.15 -9.86 -17.34
C ILE A 319 9.13 -10.49 -15.94
N THR A 320 9.98 -10.01 -15.04
CA THR A 320 10.05 -10.51 -13.67
C THR A 320 8.71 -10.32 -12.97
N VAL A 321 8.13 -9.11 -13.02
CA VAL A 321 6.83 -8.82 -12.41
C VAL A 321 5.73 -9.73 -12.98
N GLU A 322 5.72 -9.97 -14.29
CA GLU A 322 4.72 -10.83 -14.94
C GLU A 322 4.82 -12.29 -14.49
N ARG A 323 6.01 -12.76 -14.13
CA ARG A 323 6.24 -14.15 -13.69
C ARG A 323 6.15 -14.36 -12.18
N LEU A 324 6.25 -13.27 -11.41
CA LEU A 324 6.40 -13.33 -9.94
C LEU A 324 5.40 -14.25 -9.27
N GLU A 325 4.11 -14.05 -9.52
CA GLU A 325 3.07 -14.81 -8.82
C GLU A 325 3.15 -16.31 -9.09
N LYS A 326 3.42 -16.68 -10.34
CA LYS A 326 3.55 -18.09 -10.73
C LYS A 326 4.77 -18.72 -10.09
N GLU A 327 5.93 -18.06 -10.21
CA GLU A 327 7.18 -18.62 -9.73
C GLU A 327 7.27 -18.65 -8.20
N ARG A 328 6.67 -17.67 -7.51
CA ARG A 328 6.56 -17.69 -6.06
C ARG A 328 5.64 -18.84 -5.58
N ARG A 329 4.53 -19.09 -6.28
CA ARG A 329 3.70 -20.27 -6.00
C ARG A 329 4.47 -21.57 -6.21
N ASN A 330 5.13 -21.74 -7.36
CA ASN A 330 5.95 -22.91 -7.65
C ASN A 330 7.02 -23.15 -6.59
N TYR A 331 7.62 -22.07 -6.09
CA TYR A 331 8.63 -22.17 -5.03
C TYR A 331 8.03 -22.65 -3.70
N ILE A 332 6.90 -22.09 -3.30
CA ILE A 332 6.19 -22.53 -2.09
C ILE A 332 5.73 -23.98 -2.23
N ASP A 333 5.26 -24.39 -3.41
CA ASP A 333 4.89 -25.78 -3.69
C ASP A 333 6.09 -26.73 -3.56
N THR A 334 7.27 -26.26 -3.96
CA THR A 334 8.51 -27.03 -3.78
C THR A 334 8.84 -27.17 -2.31
N LEU A 335 8.80 -26.08 -1.53
CA LEU A 335 9.03 -26.13 -0.08
C LEU A 335 8.03 -27.07 0.62
N ARG A 336 6.76 -27.08 0.22
CA ARG A 336 5.76 -28.01 0.76
C ARG A 336 6.06 -29.49 0.47
N ARG A 337 6.54 -29.79 -0.72
CA ARG A 337 6.91 -31.18 -1.10
C ARG A 337 8.13 -31.70 -0.36
N GLU A 338 9.04 -30.81 0.00
CA GLU A 338 10.27 -31.15 0.71
C GLU A 338 10.07 -31.21 2.24
N ALA A 339 8.99 -30.64 2.75
CA ALA A 339 8.70 -30.53 4.16
C ALA A 339 7.79 -31.66 4.67
N TYR A 340 7.94 -31.98 5.95
CA TYR A 340 6.93 -32.72 6.69
C TYR A 340 5.84 -31.75 7.15
N VAL A 341 4.62 -31.96 6.68
CA VAL A 341 3.45 -31.17 7.11
C VAL A 341 2.37 -32.11 7.61
N ASP A 342 2.00 -32.00 8.88
CA ASP A 342 0.85 -32.69 9.48
C ASP A 342 -0.15 -31.69 10.02
N VAL A 343 -1.43 -31.88 9.63
CA VAL A 343 -2.54 -31.00 10.02
C VAL A 343 -3.40 -31.73 11.03
N ALA A 344 -3.79 -31.05 12.10
CA ALA A 344 -4.63 -31.61 13.14
C ALA A 344 -5.95 -32.20 12.54
N PRO A 345 -6.47 -33.32 13.10
CA PRO A 345 -7.60 -34.03 12.51
C PRO A 345 -8.83 -33.17 12.23
N SER A 346 -9.09 -32.18 13.10
CA SER A 346 -10.24 -31.26 12.97
C SER A 346 -10.16 -30.32 11.74
N TYR A 347 -8.98 -30.12 11.18
CA TYR A 347 -8.74 -29.21 10.03
C TYR A 347 -8.27 -29.97 8.78
N ARG A 348 -7.94 -31.24 8.91
CA ARG A 348 -7.26 -32.04 7.88
C ARG A 348 -8.03 -32.10 6.57
N GLU A 349 -9.33 -32.36 6.62
CA GLU A 349 -10.17 -32.51 5.44
C GLU A 349 -10.24 -31.21 4.60
N SER A 350 -10.33 -30.07 5.26
CA SER A 350 -10.47 -28.77 4.60
C SER A 350 -9.13 -28.18 4.16
N VAL A 351 -8.03 -28.44 4.88
CA VAL A 351 -6.71 -27.81 4.65
C VAL A 351 -5.82 -28.60 3.70
N LEU A 352 -5.77 -29.95 3.82
CA LEU A 352 -4.88 -30.75 2.98
C LEU A 352 -5.07 -30.57 1.46
N PRO A 353 -6.28 -30.41 0.92
CA PRO A 353 -6.46 -30.14 -0.50
C PRO A 353 -5.76 -28.84 -0.95
N LEU A 354 -5.72 -27.81 -0.09
CA LEU A 354 -5.08 -26.52 -0.37
C LEU A 354 -3.55 -26.58 -0.30
N LEU A 355 -2.99 -27.59 0.35
CA LEU A 355 -1.55 -27.81 0.48
C LEU A 355 -0.98 -28.76 -0.58
N LYS A 356 -1.85 -29.49 -1.30
CA LYS A 356 -1.44 -30.49 -2.30
C LYS A 356 -1.43 -29.98 -3.75
N THR A 357 -1.76 -28.70 -3.94
CA THR A 357 -1.84 -28.11 -5.31
C THR A 357 -0.53 -27.54 -5.78
#